data_f1db632141564d67672546115d0d4646
#
_entry.id   f1db632141564d67672546115d0d4646
#
_cell.length_a   1.000
_cell.length_b   1.000
_cell.length_c   1.000
_cell.angle_alpha   90.00
_cell.angle_beta   90.00
_cell.angle_gamma   90.00
#
_symmetry.space_group_name_H-M   'P 1'
#
loop_
_entity.id
_entity.type
_entity.pdbx_description
1 polymer ?
#
loop_
_entity_poly.entity_id
_entity_poly.type
_entity_poly.pdbx_seq_one_letter_code
_entity_poly.pdbx_strand_id
1 'polypeptide(L)'
;MQAYLDLLTHIKENGTFKSDRTGTGTTSVFGYQMRFNLEEGFPLVTTKKTHLKSIIYELLWFLKGETNIKYLTENNVSIWNEWADSNGDLGPVYGKQWRSWEGANGVVIDQIKEAIHTLKTNPDSRRIIVSAWNVADLPKMALMPCHAFFQFYVADGKLSCQLYQRSADVFLGVPFNIASYALLTMMIAQVCDLGLGDFVWTGGDTHLYSNHMEQVELQLSRTPRALPTMKINPNVKDILDFQYEDFTLEGYDPYPGIKAPVAV
;
A
#
# COMPACT_ATOMS: atom_id res chain seq x y z
N MET A 1 13.09 -7.46 -6.42
CA MET A 1 11.68 -8.00 -6.36
C MET A 1 11.63 -9.54 -6.24
N GLN A 2 12.77 -10.20 -5.98
CA GLN A 2 12.77 -11.65 -5.81
C GLN A 2 11.85 -12.09 -4.65
N ALA A 3 11.91 -11.41 -3.50
CA ALA A 3 11.07 -11.72 -2.33
C ALA A 3 9.55 -11.82 -2.66
N TYR A 4 9.06 -11.03 -3.62
CA TYR A 4 7.67 -11.13 -4.07
C TYR A 4 7.42 -12.41 -4.88
N LEU A 5 8.34 -12.83 -5.75
CA LEU A 5 8.21 -14.11 -6.47
C LEU A 5 8.32 -15.31 -5.53
N ASP A 6 9.18 -15.21 -4.52
CA ASP A 6 9.33 -16.23 -3.49
C ASP A 6 8.02 -16.41 -2.71
N LEU A 7 7.29 -15.30 -2.44
CA LEU A 7 5.96 -15.36 -1.83
C LEU A 7 4.94 -16.06 -2.73
N LEU A 8 4.89 -15.73 -4.03
CA LEU A 8 3.99 -16.41 -4.99
C LEU A 8 4.25 -17.92 -4.99
N THR A 9 5.53 -18.31 -5.07
CA THR A 9 5.96 -19.72 -5.03
C THR A 9 5.58 -20.38 -3.71
N HIS A 10 5.84 -19.71 -2.59
CA HIS A 10 5.54 -20.23 -1.25
C HIS A 10 4.06 -20.52 -1.06
N ILE A 11 3.17 -19.60 -1.49
CA ILE A 11 1.71 -19.84 -1.39
C ILE A 11 1.28 -21.00 -2.28
N LYS A 12 1.79 -21.05 -3.50
CA LYS A 12 1.47 -22.12 -4.46
C LYS A 12 1.86 -23.50 -3.92
N GLU A 13 3.01 -23.63 -3.28
CA GLU A 13 3.57 -24.90 -2.82
C GLU A 13 3.07 -25.31 -1.42
N ASN A 14 2.81 -24.35 -0.54
CA ASN A 14 2.55 -24.59 0.88
C ASN A 14 1.17 -24.10 1.33
N GLY A 15 0.41 -23.42 0.46
CA GLY A 15 -0.88 -22.86 0.80
C GLY A 15 -1.97 -23.92 0.95
N THR A 16 -2.94 -23.61 1.77
CA THR A 16 -4.15 -24.44 1.98
C THR A 16 -5.31 -23.81 1.20
N PHE A 17 -6.07 -24.64 0.50
CA PHE A 17 -7.29 -24.20 -0.18
C PHE A 17 -8.36 -23.80 0.84
N LYS A 18 -9.00 -22.65 0.61
CA LYS A 18 -10.11 -22.12 1.41
C LYS A 18 -11.19 -21.55 0.49
N SER A 19 -12.45 -21.74 0.88
CA SER A 19 -13.54 -20.94 0.34
C SER A 19 -13.41 -19.49 0.83
N ASP A 20 -13.90 -18.54 0.03
CA ASP A 20 -13.92 -17.13 0.38
C ASP A 20 -15.29 -16.51 0.14
N ARG A 21 -15.46 -15.26 0.56
CA ARG A 21 -16.71 -14.50 0.43
C ARG A 21 -17.19 -14.37 -1.03
N THR A 22 -16.26 -14.32 -1.97
CA THR A 22 -16.58 -14.14 -3.41
C THR A 22 -17.00 -15.45 -4.10
N GLY A 23 -16.82 -16.61 -3.45
CA GLY A 23 -17.07 -17.92 -4.01
C GLY A 23 -16.03 -18.40 -5.04
N THR A 24 -14.97 -17.62 -5.29
CA THR A 24 -13.88 -17.96 -6.22
C THR A 24 -12.97 -19.05 -5.65
N GLY A 25 -12.77 -19.05 -4.35
CA GLY A 25 -11.80 -19.90 -3.65
C GLY A 25 -10.39 -19.32 -3.71
N THR A 26 -9.62 -19.62 -2.68
CA THR A 26 -8.24 -19.15 -2.52
C THR A 26 -7.32 -20.26 -2.08
N THR A 27 -6.04 -20.17 -2.45
CA THR A 27 -4.95 -20.90 -1.79
C THR A 27 -4.20 -19.90 -0.92
N SER A 28 -4.07 -20.15 0.38
CA SER A 28 -3.53 -19.18 1.31
C SER A 28 -2.55 -19.76 2.33
N VAL A 29 -1.66 -18.89 2.79
CA VAL A 29 -0.82 -19.10 4.00
C VAL A 29 -1.16 -18.03 5.02
N PHE A 30 -0.94 -18.30 6.31
CA PHE A 30 -1.14 -17.34 7.37
C PHE A 30 0.19 -16.88 7.95
N GLY A 31 0.45 -15.58 7.78
CA GLY A 31 1.70 -14.97 8.23
C GLY A 31 2.84 -15.12 7.23
N TYR A 32 3.24 -14.00 6.63
CA TYR A 32 4.42 -13.91 5.77
C TYR A 32 5.02 -12.51 5.84
N GLN A 33 6.34 -12.40 5.69
CA GLN A 33 7.00 -11.10 5.72
C GLN A 33 8.00 -10.96 4.56
N MET A 34 8.01 -9.77 3.96
CA MET A 34 9.01 -9.34 2.97
C MET A 34 9.67 -8.05 3.41
N ARG A 35 10.93 -7.87 3.05
CA ARG A 35 11.71 -6.65 3.32
C ARG A 35 12.31 -6.11 2.05
N PHE A 36 12.23 -4.80 1.88
CA PHE A 36 12.75 -4.07 0.73
C PHE A 36 13.61 -2.91 1.23
N ASN A 37 14.90 -2.92 0.91
CA ASN A 37 15.79 -1.80 1.18
C ASN A 37 15.51 -0.69 0.15
N LEU A 38 15.02 0.46 0.62
CA LEU A 38 14.62 1.55 -0.27
C LEU A 38 15.82 2.31 -0.87
N GLU A 39 17.04 2.10 -0.35
CA GLU A 39 18.26 2.64 -0.97
C GLU A 39 18.67 1.86 -2.23
N GLU A 40 18.25 0.60 -2.37
CA GLU A 40 18.55 -0.24 -3.54
C GLU A 40 17.65 0.04 -4.75
N GLY A 41 16.59 0.81 -4.56
CA GLY A 41 15.63 1.19 -5.59
C GLY A 41 14.19 1.13 -5.12
N PHE A 42 13.29 1.59 -5.98
CA PHE A 42 11.87 1.61 -5.70
C PHE A 42 11.24 0.22 -5.94
N PRO A 43 10.59 -0.41 -4.95
CA PRO A 43 10.12 -1.79 -5.04
C PRO A 43 8.85 -1.91 -5.88
N LEU A 44 8.93 -1.57 -7.16
CA LEU A 44 7.90 -1.77 -8.15
C LEU A 44 8.16 -3.05 -8.95
N VAL A 45 7.17 -3.92 -9.03
CA VAL A 45 7.28 -5.23 -9.70
C VAL A 45 7.66 -5.03 -11.17
N THR A 46 8.70 -5.77 -11.62
CA THR A 46 9.17 -5.74 -13.02
C THR A 46 8.72 -6.96 -13.83
N THR A 47 8.30 -8.04 -13.17
CA THR A 47 7.82 -9.26 -13.83
C THR A 47 6.42 -9.13 -14.45
N LYS A 48 5.74 -8.05 -14.14
CA LYS A 48 4.57 -7.54 -14.87
C LYS A 48 4.48 -6.02 -14.72
N LYS A 49 3.98 -5.32 -15.73
CA LYS A 49 3.76 -3.87 -15.65
C LYS A 49 2.67 -3.55 -14.63
N THR A 50 2.99 -2.68 -13.69
CA THR A 50 2.07 -2.16 -12.66
C THR A 50 1.68 -0.71 -12.99
N HIS A 51 0.43 -0.33 -12.75
CA HIS A 51 -0.10 0.99 -13.10
C HIS A 51 0.23 2.03 -12.02
N LEU A 52 1.45 2.58 -12.07
CA LEU A 52 1.97 3.53 -11.07
C LEU A 52 1.07 4.77 -10.88
N LYS A 53 0.44 5.26 -11.96
CA LYS A 53 -0.47 6.41 -11.87
C LYS A 53 -1.57 6.19 -10.84
N SER A 54 -2.21 5.02 -10.84
CA SER A 54 -3.24 4.69 -9.86
C SER A 54 -2.69 4.64 -8.44
N ILE A 55 -1.48 4.11 -8.25
CA ILE A 55 -0.82 4.03 -6.94
C ILE A 55 -0.58 5.43 -6.36
N ILE A 56 -0.03 6.35 -7.16
CA ILE A 56 0.25 7.73 -6.72
C ILE A 56 -1.04 8.46 -6.37
N TYR A 57 -2.05 8.45 -7.27
CA TYR A 57 -3.31 9.15 -7.01
C TYR A 57 -4.07 8.58 -5.82
N GLU A 58 -4.08 7.26 -5.62
CA GLU A 58 -4.68 6.62 -4.45
C GLU A 58 -4.00 7.07 -3.16
N LEU A 59 -2.66 7.08 -3.12
CA LEU A 59 -1.91 7.52 -1.94
C LEU A 59 -2.17 9.01 -1.63
N LEU A 60 -2.17 9.88 -2.64
CA LEU A 60 -2.50 11.29 -2.48
C LEU A 60 -3.94 11.48 -1.98
N TRP A 61 -4.88 10.68 -2.47
CA TRP A 61 -6.27 10.68 -2.03
C TRP A 61 -6.40 10.26 -0.55
N PHE A 62 -5.69 9.22 -0.11
CA PHE A 62 -5.63 8.86 1.31
C PHE A 62 -5.06 10.00 2.17
N LEU A 63 -3.96 10.62 1.73
CA LEU A 63 -3.32 11.72 2.45
C LEU A 63 -4.20 12.98 2.54
N LYS A 64 -5.08 13.22 1.57
CA LYS A 64 -6.10 14.27 1.62
C LYS A 64 -7.23 13.99 2.63
N GLY A 65 -7.33 12.76 3.13
CA GLY A 65 -8.39 12.35 4.04
C GLY A 65 -9.75 12.14 3.37
N GLU A 66 -9.76 12.04 2.04
CA GLU A 66 -10.97 11.90 1.26
C GLU A 66 -11.49 10.46 1.26
N THR A 67 -12.80 10.30 1.11
CA THR A 67 -13.51 9.02 1.04
C THR A 67 -14.37 8.89 -0.22
N ASN A 68 -14.60 10.00 -0.92
CA ASN A 68 -15.30 10.03 -2.18
C ASN A 68 -14.32 9.83 -3.35
N ILE A 69 -14.71 8.98 -4.32
CA ILE A 69 -13.85 8.62 -5.46
C ILE A 69 -13.73 9.71 -6.53
N LYS A 70 -14.40 10.85 -6.37
CA LYS A 70 -14.41 11.93 -7.38
C LYS A 70 -12.99 12.35 -7.78
N TYR A 71 -12.09 12.58 -6.80
CA TYR A 71 -10.70 12.92 -7.07
C TYR A 71 -9.99 11.86 -7.94
N LEU A 72 -10.25 10.58 -7.69
CA LEU A 72 -9.68 9.47 -8.45
C LEU A 72 -10.23 9.44 -9.88
N THR A 73 -11.54 9.52 -10.05
CA THR A 73 -12.22 9.46 -11.36
C THR A 73 -11.88 10.65 -12.24
N GLU A 74 -11.77 11.86 -11.70
CA GLU A 74 -11.32 13.08 -12.40
C GLU A 74 -9.88 12.92 -12.94
N ASN A 75 -9.08 12.06 -12.32
CA ASN A 75 -7.72 11.73 -12.76
C ASN A 75 -7.63 10.41 -13.55
N ASN A 76 -8.76 9.86 -14.00
CA ASN A 76 -8.85 8.60 -14.74
C ASN A 76 -8.30 7.39 -13.96
N VAL A 77 -8.56 7.34 -12.66
CA VAL A 77 -8.27 6.21 -11.75
C VAL A 77 -9.58 5.60 -11.31
N SER A 78 -9.79 4.33 -11.63
CA SER A 78 -11.08 3.62 -11.45
C SER A 78 -11.01 2.47 -10.45
N ILE A 79 -9.89 2.30 -9.74
CA ILE A 79 -9.64 1.12 -8.90
C ILE A 79 -10.57 0.97 -7.69
N TRP A 80 -11.38 1.99 -7.39
CA TRP A 80 -12.35 2.01 -6.31
C TRP A 80 -13.82 2.05 -6.78
N ASN A 81 -14.07 2.12 -8.10
CA ASN A 81 -15.42 2.32 -8.64
C ASN A 81 -16.42 1.22 -8.24
N GLU A 82 -15.95 -0.03 -8.09
CA GLU A 82 -16.82 -1.18 -7.80
C GLU A 82 -17.36 -1.19 -6.36
N TRP A 83 -16.72 -0.43 -5.45
CA TRP A 83 -17.14 -0.37 -4.04
C TRP A 83 -17.87 0.91 -3.66
N ALA A 84 -17.79 1.95 -4.51
CA ALA A 84 -18.42 3.23 -4.23
C ALA A 84 -19.95 3.15 -4.40
N ASP A 85 -20.68 3.90 -3.56
CA ASP A 85 -22.10 4.06 -3.70
C ASP A 85 -22.47 4.95 -4.91
N SER A 86 -23.77 5.20 -5.11
CA SER A 86 -24.24 6.02 -6.23
C SER A 86 -23.76 7.48 -6.21
N ASN A 87 -23.29 7.97 -5.06
CA ASN A 87 -22.72 9.31 -4.88
C ASN A 87 -21.19 9.30 -4.99
N GLY A 88 -20.58 8.12 -5.17
CA GLY A 88 -19.15 7.94 -5.20
C GLY A 88 -18.50 7.87 -3.82
N ASP A 89 -19.24 7.63 -2.75
CA ASP A 89 -18.72 7.56 -1.39
C ASP A 89 -18.42 6.10 -0.98
N LEU A 90 -17.38 5.93 -0.19
CA LEU A 90 -16.92 4.65 0.35
C LEU A 90 -17.12 4.52 1.87
N GLY A 91 -17.71 5.55 2.50
CA GLY A 91 -17.74 5.62 3.96
C GLY A 91 -16.36 5.94 4.57
N PRO A 92 -16.19 5.80 5.89
CA PRO A 92 -15.00 6.30 6.61
C PRO A 92 -13.77 5.40 6.43
N VAL A 93 -13.37 5.12 5.17
CA VAL A 93 -12.21 4.29 4.81
C VAL A 93 -10.89 5.02 5.02
N TYR A 94 -9.79 4.37 4.87
CA TYR A 94 -8.38 4.75 4.98
C TYR A 94 -8.08 6.24 5.24
N GLY A 95 -8.34 7.12 4.28
CA GLY A 95 -8.02 8.55 4.38
C GLY A 95 -8.72 9.23 5.55
N LYS A 96 -9.99 8.95 5.79
CA LYS A 96 -10.74 9.45 6.94
C LYS A 96 -10.09 9.02 8.25
N GLN A 97 -9.70 7.76 8.38
CA GLN A 97 -9.07 7.26 9.60
C GLN A 97 -7.66 7.84 9.80
N TRP A 98 -6.87 7.98 8.74
CA TRP A 98 -5.51 8.52 8.82
C TRP A 98 -5.49 10.00 9.22
N ARG A 99 -6.47 10.79 8.72
CA ARG A 99 -6.44 12.24 8.78
C ARG A 99 -7.46 12.86 9.73
N SER A 100 -8.48 12.12 10.09
CA SER A 100 -9.63 12.66 10.83
C SER A 100 -10.31 11.56 11.65
N TRP A 101 -9.53 10.83 12.45
CA TRP A 101 -10.05 9.83 13.38
C TRP A 101 -10.88 10.51 14.47
N GLU A 102 -12.14 10.11 14.61
CA GLU A 102 -13.04 10.63 15.64
C GLU A 102 -12.81 9.88 16.95
N GLY A 103 -12.30 10.60 17.95
CA GLY A 103 -12.14 10.14 19.31
C GLY A 103 -13.33 10.49 20.20
N ALA A 104 -13.23 10.21 21.49
CA ALA A 104 -14.24 10.56 22.46
C ALA A 104 -14.42 12.11 22.56
N ASN A 105 -15.63 12.55 22.87
CA ASN A 105 -15.98 13.96 23.10
C ASN A 105 -15.71 14.91 21.92
N GLY A 106 -15.79 14.42 20.69
CA GLY A 106 -15.61 15.23 19.49
C GLY A 106 -14.17 15.61 19.17
N VAL A 107 -13.19 14.99 19.83
CA VAL A 107 -11.77 15.17 19.50
C VAL A 107 -11.50 14.51 18.15
N VAL A 108 -10.87 15.26 17.23
CA VAL A 108 -10.43 14.75 15.93
C VAL A 108 -8.92 14.61 15.93
N ILE A 109 -8.43 13.44 15.56
CA ILE A 109 -7.00 13.09 15.55
C ILE A 109 -6.53 12.92 14.11
N ASP A 110 -5.50 13.69 13.73
CA ASP A 110 -4.76 13.52 12.48
C ASP A 110 -3.52 12.67 12.73
N GLN A 111 -3.65 11.37 12.50
CA GLN A 111 -2.58 10.40 12.79
C GLN A 111 -1.32 10.64 11.93
N ILE A 112 -1.46 11.11 10.69
CA ILE A 112 -0.32 11.41 9.82
C ILE A 112 0.45 12.61 10.35
N LYS A 113 -0.25 13.67 10.76
CA LYS A 113 0.35 14.86 11.36
C LYS A 113 1.09 14.52 12.66
N GLU A 114 0.46 13.72 13.51
CA GLU A 114 1.06 13.26 14.77
C GLU A 114 2.29 12.37 14.53
N ALA A 115 2.25 11.49 13.54
CA ALA A 115 3.40 10.65 13.16
C ALA A 115 4.58 11.51 12.69
N ILE A 116 4.35 12.48 11.79
CA ILE A 116 5.39 13.41 11.30
C ILE A 116 5.93 14.27 12.46
N HIS A 117 5.05 14.78 13.32
CA HIS A 117 5.49 15.56 14.51
C HIS A 117 6.39 14.71 15.40
N THR A 118 6.00 13.46 15.69
CA THR A 118 6.79 12.56 16.54
C THR A 118 8.13 12.20 15.89
N LEU A 119 8.15 11.93 14.57
CA LEU A 119 9.40 11.66 13.84
C LEU A 119 10.38 12.82 13.93
N LYS A 120 9.90 14.07 13.90
CA LYS A 120 10.74 15.28 14.00
C LYS A 120 11.21 15.59 15.43
N THR A 121 10.41 15.26 16.45
CA THR A 121 10.68 15.68 17.84
C THR A 121 11.18 14.55 18.73
N ASN A 122 10.83 13.31 18.45
CA ASN A 122 11.23 12.11 19.21
C ASN A 122 11.30 10.87 18.27
N PRO A 123 12.30 10.83 17.37
CA PRO A 123 12.43 9.75 16.37
C PRO A 123 12.62 8.36 16.99
N ASP A 124 13.10 8.25 18.22
CA ASP A 124 13.28 6.98 18.95
C ASP A 124 11.97 6.41 19.53
N SER A 125 10.85 7.10 19.33
CA SER A 125 9.55 6.65 19.83
C SER A 125 9.15 5.32 19.18
N ARG A 126 8.68 4.38 20.01
CA ARG A 126 8.10 3.11 19.57
C ARG A 126 6.57 3.17 19.37
N ARG A 127 6.01 4.38 19.32
CA ARG A 127 4.56 4.65 19.27
C ARG A 127 4.13 5.36 17.99
N ILE A 128 4.95 5.32 16.94
CA ILE A 128 4.66 5.98 15.66
C ILE A 128 3.87 5.01 14.80
N ILE A 129 2.58 4.92 15.07
CA ILE A 129 1.65 4.00 14.42
C ILE A 129 0.50 4.80 13.81
N VAL A 130 0.09 4.41 12.60
CA VAL A 130 -1.10 4.92 11.92
C VAL A 130 -2.03 3.73 11.65
N SER A 131 -3.26 3.79 12.15
CA SER A 131 -4.26 2.73 12.01
C SER A 131 -5.44 3.18 11.16
N ALA A 132 -5.84 2.33 10.20
CA ALA A 132 -7.10 2.46 9.49
C ALA A 132 -8.20 1.55 10.11
N TRP A 133 -7.82 0.64 11.00
CA TRP A 133 -8.73 -0.32 11.62
C TRP A 133 -9.45 0.29 12.82
N ASN A 134 -10.51 1.05 12.55
CA ASN A 134 -11.38 1.64 13.57
C ASN A 134 -12.61 0.73 13.77
N VAL A 135 -12.60 -0.05 14.85
CA VAL A 135 -13.64 -1.06 15.12
C VAL A 135 -15.05 -0.45 15.14
N ALA A 136 -15.20 0.79 15.61
CA ALA A 136 -16.51 1.47 15.66
C ALA A 136 -17.03 1.89 14.27
N ASP A 137 -16.13 2.06 13.30
CA ASP A 137 -16.48 2.53 11.95
C ASP A 137 -16.54 1.41 10.90
N LEU A 138 -15.98 0.21 11.20
CA LEU A 138 -15.97 -0.91 10.24
C LEU A 138 -17.33 -1.19 9.57
N PRO A 139 -18.47 -1.17 10.30
CA PRO A 139 -19.78 -1.43 9.69
C PRO A 139 -20.25 -0.35 8.70
N LYS A 140 -19.63 0.83 8.72
CA LYS A 140 -19.96 1.98 7.85
C LYS A 140 -19.09 2.03 6.59
N MET A 141 -18.06 1.19 6.50
CA MET A 141 -17.11 1.17 5.39
C MET A 141 -17.62 0.28 4.26
N ALA A 142 -17.54 0.74 3.03
CA ALA A 142 -17.84 -0.06 1.85
C ALA A 142 -16.88 -1.27 1.73
N LEU A 143 -15.63 -1.10 2.15
CA LEU A 143 -14.63 -2.16 2.25
C LEU A 143 -13.81 -1.98 3.53
N MET A 144 -13.80 -2.99 4.39
CA MET A 144 -12.97 -2.99 5.60
C MET A 144 -11.48 -2.99 5.23
N PRO A 145 -10.64 -2.15 5.87
CA PRO A 145 -9.25 -1.99 5.50
C PRO A 145 -8.46 -3.30 5.45
N CYS A 146 -7.89 -3.61 4.30
CA CYS A 146 -6.98 -4.75 4.12
C CYS A 146 -5.60 -4.45 4.71
N HIS A 147 -5.00 -3.31 4.35
CA HIS A 147 -3.80 -2.78 4.98
C HIS A 147 -4.23 -1.99 6.24
N ALA A 148 -4.21 -2.71 7.38
CA ALA A 148 -4.91 -2.30 8.59
C ALA A 148 -4.20 -1.22 9.39
N PHE A 149 -2.88 -1.31 9.52
CA PHE A 149 -2.04 -0.32 10.19
C PHE A 149 -0.58 -0.42 9.75
N PHE A 150 0.17 0.64 9.98
CA PHE A 150 1.61 0.67 9.74
C PHE A 150 2.34 1.41 10.83
N GLN A 151 3.62 1.11 11.00
CA GLN A 151 4.50 1.66 12.01
C GLN A 151 5.78 2.20 11.39
N PHE A 152 6.24 3.35 11.86
CA PHE A 152 7.54 3.90 11.50
C PHE A 152 8.60 3.60 12.55
N TYR A 153 9.83 3.50 12.07
CA TYR A 153 11.01 3.26 12.89
C TYR A 153 12.20 4.04 12.32
N VAL A 154 12.95 4.70 13.18
CA VAL A 154 14.17 5.43 12.78
C VAL A 154 15.39 4.78 13.42
N ALA A 155 16.39 4.50 12.60
CA ALA A 155 17.70 4.08 13.05
C ALA A 155 18.77 4.68 12.14
N ASP A 156 19.88 5.12 12.70
CA ASP A 156 21.00 5.71 11.96
C ASP A 156 20.57 6.86 11.02
N GLY A 157 19.56 7.65 11.43
CA GLY A 157 19.00 8.73 10.63
C GLY A 157 18.18 8.31 9.43
N LYS A 158 17.79 7.03 9.33
CA LYS A 158 17.00 6.45 8.23
C LYS A 158 15.63 6.02 8.71
N LEU A 159 14.61 6.33 7.89
CA LEU A 159 13.22 5.96 8.15
C LEU A 159 12.89 4.61 7.52
N SER A 160 12.37 3.71 8.33
CA SER A 160 11.74 2.45 7.89
C SER A 160 10.25 2.44 8.22
N CYS A 161 9.49 1.68 7.44
CA CYS A 161 8.06 1.49 7.65
C CYS A 161 7.72 0.00 7.62
N GLN A 162 6.90 -0.46 8.57
CA GLN A 162 6.32 -1.80 8.54
C GLN A 162 4.81 -1.71 8.40
N LEU A 163 4.26 -2.36 7.37
CA LEU A 163 2.84 -2.50 7.13
C LEU A 163 2.35 -3.87 7.63
N TYR A 164 1.21 -3.90 8.33
CA TYR A 164 0.42 -5.12 8.52
C TYR A 164 -0.81 -5.10 7.61
N GLN A 165 -0.86 -6.06 6.69
CA GLN A 165 -1.97 -6.30 5.77
C GLN A 165 -2.70 -7.57 6.18
N ARG A 166 -3.92 -7.43 6.77
CA ARG A 166 -4.69 -8.55 7.33
C ARG A 166 -5.18 -9.54 6.29
N SER A 167 -5.42 -9.05 5.06
CA SER A 167 -5.93 -9.84 3.93
C SER A 167 -5.23 -9.33 2.67
N ALA A 168 -4.59 -10.22 1.95
CA ALA A 168 -3.69 -9.89 0.88
C ALA A 168 -3.92 -10.74 -0.37
N ASP A 169 -4.60 -10.16 -1.37
CA ASP A 169 -4.53 -10.66 -2.75
C ASP A 169 -3.12 -10.44 -3.29
N VAL A 170 -2.33 -11.50 -3.30
CA VAL A 170 -0.90 -11.40 -3.63
C VAL A 170 -0.68 -11.11 -5.11
N PHE A 171 -1.57 -11.56 -5.97
CA PHE A 171 -1.38 -11.35 -7.40
C PHE A 171 -1.75 -9.92 -7.85
N LEU A 172 -2.92 -9.41 -7.49
CA LEU A 172 -3.36 -8.07 -7.91
C LEU A 172 -3.00 -6.98 -6.91
N GLY A 173 -3.32 -7.17 -5.63
CA GLY A 173 -3.27 -6.12 -4.62
C GLY A 173 -1.87 -5.85 -4.06
N VAL A 174 -1.13 -6.89 -3.66
CA VAL A 174 0.15 -6.74 -2.95
C VAL A 174 1.19 -5.91 -3.71
N PRO A 175 1.38 -6.02 -5.04
CA PRO A 175 2.29 -5.15 -5.78
C PRO A 175 1.96 -3.66 -5.66
N PHE A 176 0.67 -3.30 -5.64
CA PHE A 176 0.21 -1.93 -5.43
C PHE A 176 0.52 -1.47 -4.01
N ASN A 177 0.23 -2.31 -3.01
CA ASN A 177 0.44 -1.96 -1.61
C ASN A 177 1.94 -1.80 -1.28
N ILE A 178 2.82 -2.66 -1.78
CA ILE A 178 4.27 -2.51 -1.63
C ILE A 178 4.74 -1.15 -2.16
N ALA A 179 4.38 -0.83 -3.39
CA ALA A 179 4.80 0.42 -4.03
C ALA A 179 4.19 1.65 -3.34
N SER A 180 2.92 1.60 -2.92
CA SER A 180 2.23 2.68 -2.23
C SER A 180 2.89 3.02 -0.89
N TYR A 181 3.16 2.01 -0.06
CA TYR A 181 3.77 2.26 1.26
C TYR A 181 5.28 2.55 1.18
N ALA A 182 5.99 2.01 0.19
CA ALA A 182 7.35 2.43 -0.11
C ALA A 182 7.39 3.93 -0.48
N LEU A 183 6.47 4.37 -1.35
CA LEU A 183 6.35 5.78 -1.72
C LEU A 183 5.98 6.66 -0.53
N LEU A 184 5.02 6.26 0.30
CA LEU A 184 4.66 6.95 1.54
C LEU A 184 5.87 7.10 2.47
N THR A 185 6.68 6.04 2.62
CA THR A 185 7.89 6.06 3.43
C THR A 185 8.90 7.09 2.89
N MET A 186 9.10 7.13 1.57
CA MET A 186 9.98 8.09 0.91
C MET A 186 9.50 9.54 1.10
N MET A 187 8.19 9.79 0.95
CA MET A 187 7.58 11.11 1.15
C MET A 187 7.75 11.59 2.60
N ILE A 188 7.48 10.74 3.58
CA ILE A 188 7.61 11.09 5.01
C ILE A 188 9.09 11.25 5.39
N ALA A 189 10.00 10.43 4.87
CA ALA A 189 11.44 10.60 5.06
C ALA A 189 11.88 11.99 4.59
N GLN A 190 11.45 12.41 3.39
CA GLN A 190 11.78 13.74 2.84
C GLN A 190 11.26 14.88 3.71
N VAL A 191 9.98 14.85 4.14
CA VAL A 191 9.42 15.94 4.96
C VAL A 191 9.95 15.97 6.40
N CYS A 192 10.59 14.88 6.84
CA CYS A 192 11.23 14.77 8.15
C CYS A 192 12.77 14.92 8.10
N ASP A 193 13.35 15.18 6.91
CA ASP A 193 14.81 15.25 6.69
C ASP A 193 15.55 13.98 7.15
N LEU A 194 14.96 12.81 6.89
CA LEU A 194 15.52 11.49 7.18
C LEU A 194 15.97 10.80 5.90
N GLY A 195 16.98 9.94 6.02
CA GLY A 195 17.37 9.00 4.95
C GLY A 195 16.36 7.87 4.77
N LEU A 196 16.55 7.06 3.73
CA LEU A 196 15.72 5.91 3.45
C LEU A 196 16.25 4.66 4.16
N GLY A 197 15.38 3.94 4.83
CA GLY A 197 15.61 2.63 5.41
C GLY A 197 14.87 1.54 4.64
N ASP A 198 14.20 0.66 5.36
CA ASP A 198 13.48 -0.47 4.79
C ASP A 198 11.97 -0.23 4.75
N PHE A 199 11.33 -0.77 3.73
CA PHE A 199 9.91 -1.08 3.77
C PHE A 199 9.73 -2.58 4.11
N VAL A 200 8.99 -2.87 5.17
CA VAL A 200 8.67 -4.23 5.61
C VAL A 200 7.17 -4.48 5.42
N TRP A 201 6.85 -5.42 4.55
CA TRP A 201 5.48 -5.87 4.35
C TRP A 201 5.21 -7.12 5.16
N THR A 202 4.14 -7.12 5.95
CA THR A 202 3.70 -8.26 6.76
C THR A 202 2.26 -8.60 6.41
N GLY A 203 2.03 -9.81 5.89
CA GLY A 203 0.71 -10.33 5.55
C GLY A 203 0.14 -11.22 6.65
N GLY A 204 -1.16 -11.11 6.89
CA GLY A 204 -1.97 -12.03 7.67
C GLY A 204 -2.46 -13.19 6.79
N ASP A 205 -3.74 -13.18 6.37
CA ASP A 205 -4.25 -14.10 5.35
C ASP A 205 -3.69 -13.66 3.98
N THR A 206 -2.72 -14.42 3.49
CA THR A 206 -1.95 -14.10 2.30
C THR A 206 -2.28 -15.13 1.24
N HIS A 207 -2.98 -14.73 0.16
CA HIS A 207 -3.65 -15.67 -0.72
C HIS A 207 -3.52 -15.37 -2.21
N LEU A 208 -3.72 -16.42 -3.00
CA LEU A 208 -3.91 -16.40 -4.44
C LEU A 208 -5.32 -16.90 -4.74
N TYR A 209 -6.09 -16.14 -5.53
CA TYR A 209 -7.39 -16.59 -6.01
C TYR A 209 -7.24 -17.73 -7.01
N SER A 210 -8.16 -18.71 -6.96
CA SER A 210 -8.11 -19.91 -7.81
C SER A 210 -8.12 -19.59 -9.30
N ASN A 211 -8.78 -18.50 -9.70
CA ASN A 211 -8.83 -18.01 -11.07
C ASN A 211 -7.61 -17.18 -11.52
N HIS A 212 -6.58 -17.06 -10.66
CA HIS A 212 -5.31 -16.37 -10.98
C HIS A 212 -4.14 -17.32 -11.22
N MET A 213 -4.30 -18.64 -11.10
CA MET A 213 -3.19 -19.57 -11.10
C MET A 213 -2.38 -19.57 -12.41
N GLU A 214 -3.05 -19.48 -13.58
CA GLU A 214 -2.36 -19.38 -14.87
C GLU A 214 -1.52 -18.09 -14.97
N GLN A 215 -2.04 -16.98 -14.47
CA GLN A 215 -1.36 -15.68 -14.42
C GLN A 215 -0.15 -15.71 -13.49
N VAL A 216 -0.27 -16.40 -12.36
CA VAL A 216 0.84 -16.63 -11.41
C VAL A 216 1.95 -17.44 -12.07
N GLU A 217 1.62 -18.54 -12.78
CA GLU A 217 2.59 -19.35 -13.51
C GLU A 217 3.34 -18.52 -14.56
N LEU A 218 2.59 -17.73 -15.34
CA LEU A 218 3.18 -16.82 -16.32
C LEU A 218 4.12 -15.81 -15.65
N GLN A 219 3.74 -15.25 -14.51
CA GLN A 219 4.60 -14.29 -13.79
C GLN A 219 5.84 -14.96 -13.22
N LEU A 220 5.73 -16.16 -12.67
CA LEU A 220 6.86 -16.95 -12.14
C LEU A 220 7.84 -17.40 -13.23
N SER A 221 7.40 -17.52 -14.48
CA SER A 221 8.30 -17.84 -15.61
C SER A 221 9.23 -16.70 -16.02
N ARG A 222 9.04 -15.49 -15.44
CA ARG A 222 9.78 -14.27 -15.77
C ARG A 222 10.86 -13.97 -14.72
N THR A 223 12.04 -13.57 -15.19
CA THR A 223 13.13 -13.15 -14.30
C THR A 223 12.96 -11.67 -13.90
N PRO A 224 13.06 -11.30 -12.63
CA PRO A 224 13.04 -9.90 -12.22
C PRO A 224 14.15 -9.10 -12.90
N ARG A 225 13.80 -7.87 -13.32
CA ARG A 225 14.76 -6.90 -13.86
C ARG A 225 15.19 -5.93 -12.75
N ALA A 226 16.15 -5.07 -13.06
CA ALA A 226 16.61 -4.04 -12.13
C ALA A 226 15.44 -3.19 -11.60
N LEU A 227 15.53 -2.80 -10.33
CA LEU A 227 14.55 -1.89 -9.74
C LEU A 227 14.64 -0.51 -10.38
N PRO A 228 13.51 0.16 -10.61
CA PRO A 228 13.50 1.55 -11.00
C PRO A 228 13.89 2.46 -9.83
N THR A 229 14.18 3.72 -10.16
CA THR A 229 14.40 4.79 -9.19
C THR A 229 13.19 5.72 -9.16
N MET A 230 12.63 5.94 -7.97
CA MET A 230 11.62 6.98 -7.76
C MET A 230 12.31 8.28 -7.37
N LYS A 231 12.15 9.33 -8.17
CA LYS A 231 12.56 10.69 -7.83
C LYS A 231 11.36 11.48 -7.33
N ILE A 232 11.54 12.15 -6.22
CA ILE A 232 10.53 13.03 -5.61
C ILE A 232 11.06 14.46 -5.67
N ASN A 233 10.20 15.42 -6.02
CA ASN A 233 10.55 16.84 -6.04
C ASN A 233 11.10 17.28 -4.68
N PRO A 234 12.38 17.65 -4.57
CA PRO A 234 13.02 17.95 -3.26
C PRO A 234 12.54 19.26 -2.64
N ASN A 235 11.80 20.09 -3.40
CA ASN A 235 11.28 21.36 -2.91
C ASN A 235 10.01 21.20 -2.07
N VAL A 236 9.31 20.06 -2.16
CA VAL A 236 8.12 19.80 -1.34
C VAL A 236 8.54 19.47 0.09
N LYS A 237 8.02 20.23 1.07
CA LYS A 237 8.36 20.12 2.48
C LYS A 237 7.19 19.80 3.40
N ASP A 238 5.97 19.85 2.89
CA ASP A 238 4.76 19.40 3.59
C ASP A 238 4.15 18.20 2.88
N ILE A 239 3.67 17.24 3.67
CA ILE A 239 3.09 15.99 3.14
C ILE A 239 1.84 16.23 2.28
N LEU A 240 1.13 17.32 2.51
CA LEU A 240 -0.09 17.70 1.79
C LEU A 240 0.16 18.47 0.50
N ASP A 241 1.36 18.99 0.32
CA ASP A 241 1.72 19.80 -0.85
C ASP A 241 2.09 18.94 -2.06
N PHE A 242 2.34 17.64 -1.87
CA PHE A 242 2.66 16.74 -2.97
C PHE A 242 1.52 16.64 -3.99
N GLN A 243 1.90 16.76 -5.27
CA GLN A 243 1.07 16.53 -6.43
C GLN A 243 1.62 15.38 -7.27
N TYR A 244 0.84 14.89 -8.21
CA TYR A 244 1.26 13.77 -9.08
C TYR A 244 2.56 14.08 -9.84
N GLU A 245 2.74 15.32 -10.26
CA GLU A 245 3.89 15.81 -11.05
C GLU A 245 5.19 15.84 -10.24
N ASP A 246 5.13 15.71 -8.90
CA ASP A 246 6.31 15.68 -8.05
C ASP A 246 7.03 14.33 -8.05
N PHE A 247 6.45 13.31 -8.72
CA PHE A 247 6.98 11.96 -8.76
C PHE A 247 7.43 11.60 -10.17
N THR A 248 8.69 11.20 -10.31
CA THR A 248 9.26 10.74 -11.59
C THR A 248 9.88 9.36 -11.40
N LEU A 249 9.38 8.37 -12.15
CA LEU A 249 9.94 7.02 -12.16
C LEU A 249 10.94 6.88 -13.29
N GLU A 250 12.19 6.55 -12.96
CA GLU A 250 13.28 6.35 -13.93
C GLU A 250 13.68 4.88 -14.00
N GLY A 251 14.02 4.42 -15.21
CA GLY A 251 14.56 3.07 -15.42
C GLY A 251 13.55 1.94 -15.22
N TYR A 252 12.23 2.20 -15.27
CA TYR A 252 11.22 1.15 -15.16
C TYR A 252 11.07 0.40 -16.48
N ASP A 253 11.62 -0.80 -16.53
CA ASP A 253 11.57 -1.72 -17.69
C ASP A 253 10.86 -3.03 -17.30
N PRO A 254 9.52 -3.02 -17.18
CA PRO A 254 8.76 -4.22 -16.80
C PRO A 254 8.47 -5.10 -18.01
N TYR A 255 8.21 -6.38 -17.75
CA TYR A 255 7.49 -7.22 -18.70
C TYR A 255 6.06 -6.70 -18.93
N PRO A 256 5.42 -7.09 -20.05
CA PRO A 256 4.02 -6.74 -20.29
C PRO A 256 3.11 -7.07 -19.12
N GLY A 257 2.05 -6.27 -18.92
CA GLY A 257 1.03 -6.52 -17.90
C GLY A 257 0.38 -7.89 -18.07
N ILE A 258 -0.08 -8.46 -16.97
CA ILE A 258 -0.85 -9.70 -16.94
C ILE A 258 -2.22 -9.35 -16.39
N LYS A 259 -3.26 -9.51 -17.22
CA LYS A 259 -4.65 -9.26 -16.81
C LYS A 259 -5.17 -10.44 -15.99
N ALA A 260 -5.92 -10.13 -14.93
CA ALA A 260 -6.65 -11.12 -14.15
C ALA A 260 -8.00 -10.52 -13.70
N PRO A 261 -9.03 -11.35 -13.50
CA PRO A 261 -10.32 -10.90 -12.99
C PRO A 261 -10.19 -10.42 -11.53
N VAL A 262 -10.92 -9.36 -11.18
CA VAL A 262 -11.03 -8.91 -9.78
C VAL A 262 -12.10 -9.76 -9.09
N ALA A 263 -11.80 -10.25 -7.89
CA ALA A 263 -12.78 -10.93 -7.05
C ALA A 263 -13.51 -9.90 -6.18
N VAL A 264 -14.82 -9.75 -6.36
CA VAL A 264 -15.69 -8.77 -5.68
C VAL A 264 -16.79 -9.45 -4.86
#